data_add8435b26626f1b5f56242087120202
#
_entry.id   add8435b26626f1b5f56242087120202
#
_cell.length_a   1.000
_cell.length_b   1.000
_cell.length_c   1.000
_cell.angle_alpha   90.00
_cell.angle_beta   90.00
_cell.angle_gamma   90.00
#
_symmetry.space_group_name_H-M   'P 1'
#
loop_
_entity.id
_entity.type
_entity.pdbx_description
1 polymer ?
#
loop_
_entity_poly.entity_id
_entity_poly.type
_entity_poly.pdbx_seq_one_letter_code
_entity_poly.pdbx_strand_id
1 'polypeptide(L)'
;WATIMDERFGAEKPASKQLKFHTQTAGSTLTAQQIENNVVRVAYQALAAVLGGTQSLHTNGKDEALSLPTEQSVRTALRTQQILAHESGAADTIDPLGGSYYVESLTDEVEAEAREIIDEVDTRGGMRKAIESGWVQRQIQDVAYDRQEEIESGERVIVGVNEYTVEEDAQEPDIEEVSEQQEQSQIERLESVRAERDDEDVEAALSALSDAADGEENLMPYIVDAVKAYATTGEICDALRDVFGEYQPGAAM
;
A
#
# COMPACT_ATOMS: atom_id res chain seq x y z
N TRP A 1 -14.56 -13.51 -0.88
CA TRP A 1 -14.30 -13.74 0.55
C TRP A 1 -15.37 -14.63 1.18
N ALA A 2 -16.65 -14.25 1.17
CA ALA A 2 -17.72 -14.98 1.83
C ALA A 2 -17.77 -16.46 1.41
N THR A 3 -17.74 -16.72 0.12
CA THR A 3 -17.73 -18.06 -0.47
C THR A 3 -16.52 -18.88 -0.05
N ILE A 4 -15.33 -18.30 -0.13
CA ILE A 4 -14.09 -18.97 0.32
C ILE A 4 -14.15 -19.30 1.82
N MET A 5 -14.62 -18.37 2.65
CA MET A 5 -14.75 -18.59 4.08
C MET A 5 -15.77 -19.68 4.42
N ASP A 6 -16.84 -19.77 3.66
CA ASP A 6 -17.86 -20.81 3.81
C ASP A 6 -17.37 -22.18 3.32
N GLU A 7 -17.00 -22.28 2.06
CA GLU A 7 -16.74 -23.54 1.38
C GLU A 7 -15.36 -24.13 1.71
N ARG A 8 -14.31 -23.28 1.78
CA ARG A 8 -12.94 -23.73 2.00
C ARG A 8 -12.56 -23.79 3.49
N PHE A 9 -13.06 -22.87 4.31
CA PHE A 9 -12.72 -22.77 5.72
C PHE A 9 -13.87 -23.17 6.67
N GLY A 10 -15.06 -23.49 6.16
CA GLY A 10 -16.18 -23.94 6.97
C GLY A 10 -16.64 -22.92 8.02
N ALA A 11 -16.56 -21.63 7.71
CA ALA A 11 -16.95 -20.58 8.64
C ALA A 11 -18.45 -20.62 8.92
N GLU A 12 -18.85 -20.79 10.17
CA GLU A 12 -20.26 -20.87 10.58
C GLU A 12 -20.84 -19.49 10.94
N LYS A 13 -20.01 -18.60 11.50
CA LYS A 13 -20.47 -17.28 11.99
C LYS A 13 -20.62 -16.30 10.83
N PRO A 14 -21.79 -15.59 10.70
CA PRO A 14 -21.96 -14.55 9.68
C PRO A 14 -20.85 -13.50 9.68
N ALA A 15 -20.38 -13.09 10.87
CA ALA A 15 -19.30 -12.11 10.99
C ALA A 15 -17.97 -12.57 10.36
N SER A 16 -17.71 -13.88 10.30
CA SER A 16 -16.51 -14.43 9.66
C SER A 16 -16.60 -14.40 8.13
N LYS A 17 -17.81 -14.36 7.58
CA LYS A 17 -18.08 -14.28 6.15
C LYS A 17 -18.13 -12.83 5.64
N GLN A 18 -18.09 -11.84 6.54
CA GLN A 18 -18.06 -10.42 6.19
C GLN A 18 -16.63 -9.93 6.05
N LEU A 19 -16.27 -9.43 4.87
CA LEU A 19 -15.01 -8.75 4.66
C LEU A 19 -15.11 -7.31 5.17
N LYS A 20 -14.19 -6.94 6.08
CA LYS A 20 -13.94 -5.55 6.45
C LYS A 20 -12.63 -5.14 5.81
N PHE A 21 -12.66 -4.07 5.02
CA PHE A 21 -11.48 -3.64 4.27
C PHE A 21 -11.31 -2.13 4.25
N HIS A 22 -10.08 -1.74 4.06
CA HIS A 22 -9.68 -0.37 3.81
C HIS A 22 -9.40 -0.19 2.32
N THR A 23 -9.72 0.96 1.78
CA THR A 23 -9.35 1.36 0.43
C THR A 23 -8.44 2.58 0.48
N GLN A 24 -7.32 2.50 -0.22
CA GLN A 24 -6.52 3.67 -0.60
C GLN A 24 -6.72 3.90 -2.09
N THR A 25 -6.87 5.17 -2.49
CA THR A 25 -6.88 5.53 -3.91
C THR A 25 -5.53 5.19 -4.56
N ALA A 26 -5.53 4.90 -5.87
CA ALA A 26 -4.35 4.38 -6.54
C ALA A 26 -3.34 5.47 -6.91
N GLY A 27 -2.30 5.67 -6.09
CA GLY A 27 -1.22 6.61 -6.34
C GLY A 27 -0.51 6.38 -7.66
N SER A 28 -0.37 5.11 -8.09
CA SER A 28 0.24 4.73 -9.38
C SER A 28 -0.51 5.25 -10.63
N THR A 29 -1.73 5.75 -10.48
CA THR A 29 -2.52 6.36 -11.55
C THR A 29 -2.43 7.87 -11.59
N LEU A 30 -1.76 8.48 -10.61
CA LEU A 30 -1.54 9.92 -10.54
C LEU A 30 -0.30 10.30 -11.33
N THR A 31 -0.32 11.48 -11.94
CA THR A 31 0.69 11.94 -12.89
C THR A 31 1.42 13.16 -12.38
N ALA A 32 2.70 13.29 -12.77
CA ALA A 32 3.48 14.50 -12.52
C ALA A 32 3.02 15.67 -13.38
N GLN A 33 2.50 15.38 -14.60
CA GLN A 33 1.97 16.37 -15.51
C GLN A 33 0.58 16.83 -15.07
N GLN A 34 0.32 18.13 -15.15
CA GLN A 34 -0.98 18.71 -14.83
C GLN A 34 -1.53 18.23 -13.48
N ILE A 35 -0.73 18.36 -12.43
CA ILE A 35 -0.98 17.78 -11.10
C ILE A 35 -2.35 18.11 -10.50
N GLU A 36 -2.96 19.24 -10.89
CA GLU A 36 -4.30 19.61 -10.43
C GLU A 36 -5.38 18.61 -10.91
N ASN A 37 -5.18 17.95 -12.03
CA ASN A 37 -6.07 16.90 -12.52
C ASN A 37 -6.10 15.68 -11.58
N ASN A 38 -5.08 15.49 -10.76
CA ASN A 38 -5.02 14.39 -9.80
C ASN A 38 -6.12 14.50 -8.73
N VAL A 39 -6.54 15.72 -8.37
CA VAL A 39 -7.70 15.92 -7.46
C VAL A 39 -8.97 15.28 -8.03
N VAL A 40 -9.19 15.45 -9.34
CA VAL A 40 -10.33 14.84 -10.03
C VAL A 40 -10.21 13.32 -10.09
N ARG A 41 -9.02 12.80 -10.42
CA ARG A 41 -8.75 11.35 -10.43
C ARG A 41 -9.05 10.73 -9.06
N VAL A 42 -8.51 11.33 -8.00
CA VAL A 42 -8.72 10.88 -6.61
C VAL A 42 -10.19 10.95 -6.23
N ALA A 43 -10.93 11.99 -6.63
CA ALA A 43 -12.35 12.12 -6.33
C ALA A 43 -13.17 10.96 -6.95
N TYR A 44 -12.91 10.59 -8.22
CA TYR A 44 -13.59 9.46 -8.86
C TYR A 44 -13.22 8.13 -8.23
N GLN A 45 -11.96 7.91 -7.88
CA GLN A 45 -11.53 6.69 -7.19
C GLN A 45 -12.16 6.57 -5.81
N ALA A 46 -12.20 7.67 -5.07
CA ALA A 46 -12.84 7.72 -3.76
C ALA A 46 -14.35 7.47 -3.84
N LEU A 47 -15.03 8.03 -4.85
CA LEU A 47 -16.44 7.77 -5.10
C LEU A 47 -16.68 6.27 -5.40
N ALA A 48 -15.86 5.67 -6.26
CA ALA A 48 -15.95 4.25 -6.56
C ALA A 48 -15.77 3.37 -5.30
N ALA A 49 -14.82 3.71 -4.43
CA ALA A 49 -14.59 3.01 -3.17
C ALA A 49 -15.80 3.12 -2.22
N VAL A 50 -16.40 4.31 -2.11
CA VAL A 50 -17.60 4.54 -1.27
C VAL A 50 -18.81 3.77 -1.81
N LEU A 51 -19.05 3.81 -3.12
CA LEU A 51 -20.12 3.06 -3.76
C LEU A 51 -19.91 1.55 -3.66
N GLY A 52 -18.66 1.08 -3.61
CA GLY A 52 -18.29 -0.32 -3.41
C GLY A 52 -18.28 -0.79 -1.95
N GLY A 53 -18.67 0.07 -0.99
CA GLY A 53 -18.87 -0.30 0.41
C GLY A 53 -17.61 -0.43 1.26
N THR A 54 -16.56 0.32 0.96
CA THR A 54 -15.34 0.36 1.82
C THR A 54 -15.65 0.84 3.24
N GLN A 55 -15.01 0.26 4.27
CA GLN A 55 -15.22 0.64 5.67
C GLN A 55 -14.33 1.80 6.12
N SER A 56 -13.19 1.98 5.48
CA SER A 56 -12.32 3.14 5.69
C SER A 56 -11.63 3.51 4.38
N LEU A 57 -11.30 4.79 4.24
CA LEU A 57 -10.80 5.33 2.99
C LEU A 57 -9.61 6.25 3.25
N HIS A 58 -8.57 6.09 2.44
CA HIS A 58 -7.50 7.06 2.28
C HIS A 58 -7.53 7.63 0.87
N THR A 59 -7.40 8.95 0.77
CA THR A 59 -7.28 9.68 -0.50
C THR A 59 -5.89 10.26 -0.63
N ASN A 60 -5.22 9.98 -1.74
CA ASN A 60 -3.88 10.48 -2.01
C ASN A 60 -3.89 12.00 -2.26
N GLY A 61 -2.78 12.64 -1.96
CA GLY A 61 -2.54 14.03 -2.34
C GLY A 61 -2.36 14.19 -3.85
N LYS A 62 -2.59 15.39 -4.38
CA LYS A 62 -2.39 15.67 -5.81
C LYS A 62 -0.92 15.58 -6.23
N ASP A 63 -0.01 15.72 -5.29
CA ASP A 63 1.45 15.69 -5.41
C ASP A 63 2.08 14.29 -5.26
N GLU A 64 1.26 13.25 -5.12
CA GLU A 64 1.67 11.86 -4.91
C GLU A 64 2.73 11.36 -5.93
N ALA A 65 2.66 11.82 -7.17
CA ALA A 65 3.60 11.44 -8.22
C ALA A 65 4.95 12.18 -8.12
N LEU A 66 5.08 13.16 -7.24
CA LEU A 66 6.25 14.04 -7.13
C LEU A 66 7.01 13.89 -5.83
N SER A 67 6.30 13.86 -4.69
CA SER A 67 6.91 13.91 -3.37
C SER A 67 5.96 13.48 -2.26
N LEU A 68 6.40 13.63 -1.01
CA LEU A 68 5.52 13.62 0.15
C LEU A 68 4.50 14.77 0.03
N PRO A 69 3.25 14.58 0.52
CA PRO A 69 2.21 15.55 0.34
C PRO A 69 2.45 16.82 1.18
N THR A 70 2.29 17.98 0.57
CA THR A 70 2.25 19.26 1.28
C THR A 70 1.00 19.36 2.17
N GLU A 71 1.02 20.26 3.17
CA GLU A 71 -0.16 20.51 4.03
C GLU A 71 -1.41 20.85 3.22
N GLN A 72 -1.26 21.65 2.16
CA GLN A 72 -2.37 22.00 1.27
C GLN A 72 -2.91 20.78 0.54
N SER A 73 -2.05 19.93 0.04
CA SER A 73 -2.42 18.70 -0.67
C SER A 73 -3.16 17.73 0.24
N VAL A 74 -2.64 17.47 1.46
CA VAL A 74 -3.31 16.66 2.48
C VAL A 74 -4.69 17.21 2.82
N ARG A 75 -4.80 18.54 2.98
CA ARG A 75 -6.08 19.18 3.26
C ARG A 75 -7.08 18.99 2.13
N THR A 76 -6.66 19.12 0.88
CA THR A 76 -7.51 18.89 -0.30
C THR A 76 -7.95 17.44 -0.37
N ALA A 77 -7.04 16.48 -0.15
CA ALA A 77 -7.35 15.06 -0.11
C ALA A 77 -8.41 14.73 0.96
N LEU A 78 -8.26 15.29 2.17
CA LEU A 78 -9.26 15.13 3.24
C LEU A 78 -10.60 15.77 2.88
N ARG A 79 -10.60 16.98 2.26
CA ARG A 79 -11.84 17.65 1.82
C ARG A 79 -12.57 16.86 0.75
N THR A 80 -11.85 16.15 -0.13
CA THR A 80 -12.47 15.24 -1.11
C THR A 80 -13.36 14.19 -0.43
N GLN A 81 -12.88 13.56 0.65
CA GLN A 81 -13.70 12.62 1.43
C GLN A 81 -14.91 13.30 2.08
N GLN A 82 -14.72 14.50 2.65
CA GLN A 82 -15.79 15.24 3.31
C GLN A 82 -16.87 15.71 2.32
N ILE A 83 -16.50 16.14 1.13
CA ILE A 83 -17.43 16.46 0.04
C ILE A 83 -18.26 15.23 -0.34
N LEU A 84 -17.59 14.08 -0.52
CA LEU A 84 -18.31 12.83 -0.79
C LEU A 84 -19.29 12.47 0.33
N ALA A 85 -18.90 12.63 1.59
CA ALA A 85 -19.75 12.29 2.72
C ALA A 85 -20.95 13.21 2.91
N HIS A 86 -20.83 14.51 2.58
CA HIS A 86 -21.82 15.52 2.93
C HIS A 86 -22.59 16.11 1.75
N GLU A 87 -22.03 16.06 0.53
CA GLU A 87 -22.59 16.79 -0.61
C GLU A 87 -23.01 15.85 -1.77
N SER A 88 -22.57 14.58 -1.79
CA SER A 88 -22.83 13.68 -2.92
C SER A 88 -24.09 12.84 -2.79
N GLY A 89 -24.61 12.65 -1.57
CA GLY A 89 -25.68 11.68 -1.28
C GLY A 89 -25.25 10.20 -1.33
N ALA A 90 -23.98 9.90 -1.64
CA ALA A 90 -23.49 8.51 -1.73
C ALA A 90 -23.56 7.78 -0.39
N ALA A 91 -23.53 8.51 0.74
CA ALA A 91 -23.62 7.97 2.09
C ALA A 91 -25.07 7.79 2.60
N ASP A 92 -26.09 8.22 1.84
CA ASP A 92 -27.49 8.21 2.28
C ASP A 92 -28.16 6.85 2.13
N THR A 93 -27.55 5.93 1.41
CA THR A 93 -28.09 4.59 1.16
C THR A 93 -27.02 3.50 1.30
N ILE A 94 -27.48 2.27 1.49
CA ILE A 94 -26.62 1.07 1.51
C ILE A 94 -26.67 0.45 0.11
N ASP A 95 -25.50 0.06 -0.41
CA ASP A 95 -25.35 -0.61 -1.70
C ASP A 95 -26.11 0.09 -2.85
N PRO A 96 -25.73 1.34 -3.19
CA PRO A 96 -26.44 2.14 -4.18
C PRO A 96 -26.39 1.57 -5.60
N LEU A 97 -25.47 0.63 -5.88
CA LEU A 97 -25.29 -0.04 -7.17
C LEU A 97 -25.98 -1.43 -7.22
N GLY A 98 -26.51 -1.92 -6.11
CA GLY A 98 -27.18 -3.20 -6.01
C GLY A 98 -28.35 -3.32 -6.99
N GLY A 99 -28.42 -4.45 -7.73
CA GLY A 99 -29.42 -4.72 -8.75
C GLY A 99 -29.17 -4.04 -10.12
N SER A 100 -28.04 -3.35 -10.29
CA SER A 100 -27.62 -2.91 -11.61
C SER A 100 -27.16 -4.10 -12.44
N TYR A 101 -27.84 -4.42 -13.53
CA TYR A 101 -27.49 -5.57 -14.39
C TYR A 101 -26.04 -5.56 -14.86
N TYR A 102 -25.51 -4.40 -15.22
CA TYR A 102 -24.13 -4.25 -15.66
C TYR A 102 -23.13 -4.48 -14.53
N VAL A 103 -23.37 -3.88 -13.36
CA VAL A 103 -22.45 -3.99 -12.22
C VAL A 103 -22.44 -5.42 -11.67
N GLU A 104 -23.61 -6.07 -11.59
CA GLU A 104 -23.71 -7.47 -11.16
C GLU A 104 -22.95 -8.39 -12.14
N SER A 105 -23.17 -8.25 -13.46
CA SER A 105 -22.45 -9.05 -14.47
C SER A 105 -20.93 -8.84 -14.38
N LEU A 106 -20.48 -7.58 -14.26
CA LEU A 106 -19.06 -7.27 -14.13
C LEU A 106 -18.46 -7.83 -12.83
N THR A 107 -19.23 -7.83 -11.75
CA THR A 107 -18.82 -8.41 -10.47
C THR A 107 -18.61 -9.91 -10.59
N ASP A 108 -19.53 -10.62 -11.25
CA ASP A 108 -19.44 -12.06 -11.50
C ASP A 108 -18.22 -12.39 -12.39
N GLU A 109 -17.96 -11.60 -13.42
CA GLU A 109 -16.81 -11.78 -14.32
C GLU A 109 -15.49 -11.60 -13.53
N VAL A 110 -15.34 -10.51 -12.76
CA VAL A 110 -14.14 -10.25 -11.95
C VAL A 110 -13.97 -11.34 -10.87
N GLU A 111 -15.07 -11.84 -10.26
CA GLU A 111 -14.99 -12.95 -9.31
C GLU A 111 -14.48 -14.23 -10.00
N ALA A 112 -14.96 -14.54 -11.19
CA ALA A 112 -14.52 -15.73 -11.96
C ALA A 112 -13.01 -15.66 -12.27
N GLU A 113 -12.53 -14.55 -12.82
CA GLU A 113 -11.11 -14.33 -13.11
C GLU A 113 -10.24 -14.41 -11.85
N ALA A 114 -10.69 -13.80 -10.74
CA ALA A 114 -9.97 -13.88 -9.48
C ALA A 114 -9.86 -15.31 -8.94
N ARG A 115 -10.90 -16.15 -9.12
CA ARG A 115 -10.87 -17.56 -8.76
C ARG A 115 -9.88 -18.34 -9.60
N GLU A 116 -9.82 -18.11 -10.91
CA GLU A 116 -8.84 -18.75 -11.80
C GLU A 116 -7.40 -18.46 -11.33
N ILE A 117 -7.10 -17.22 -10.98
CA ILE A 117 -5.77 -16.83 -10.45
C ILE A 117 -5.48 -17.51 -9.10
N ILE A 118 -6.47 -17.59 -8.19
CA ILE A 118 -6.32 -18.26 -6.90
C ILE A 118 -6.04 -19.76 -7.10
N ASP A 119 -6.78 -20.42 -7.98
CA ASP A 119 -6.60 -21.84 -8.29
C ASP A 119 -5.24 -22.11 -8.92
N GLU A 120 -4.76 -21.22 -9.79
CA GLU A 120 -3.41 -21.31 -10.37
C GLU A 120 -2.32 -21.16 -9.30
N VAL A 121 -2.48 -20.24 -8.36
CA VAL A 121 -1.57 -20.09 -7.21
C VAL A 121 -1.57 -21.35 -6.35
N ASP A 122 -2.73 -21.94 -6.08
CA ASP A 122 -2.86 -23.16 -5.30
C ASP A 122 -2.19 -24.37 -6.00
N THR A 123 -2.35 -24.52 -7.33
CA THR A 123 -1.70 -25.58 -8.11
C THR A 123 -0.17 -25.48 -8.10
N ARG A 124 0.37 -24.26 -7.97
CA ARG A 124 1.82 -24.01 -7.81
C ARG A 124 2.33 -24.31 -6.40
N GLY A 125 1.46 -24.67 -5.49
CA GLY A 125 1.78 -24.99 -4.09
C GLY A 125 1.71 -23.79 -3.14
N GLY A 126 0.89 -22.82 -3.50
CA GLY A 126 0.57 -21.62 -2.73
C GLY A 126 1.40 -20.39 -3.10
N MET A 127 1.00 -19.25 -2.58
CA MET A 127 1.57 -17.93 -2.91
C MET A 127 3.09 -17.86 -2.68
N ARG A 128 3.59 -18.45 -1.59
CA ARG A 128 5.03 -18.46 -1.29
C ARG A 128 5.83 -19.09 -2.43
N LYS A 129 5.42 -20.28 -2.90
CA LYS A 129 6.12 -20.96 -4.00
C LYS A 129 5.95 -20.24 -5.33
N ALA A 130 4.79 -19.63 -5.57
CA ALA A 130 4.56 -18.81 -6.75
C ALA A 130 5.51 -17.59 -6.79
N ILE A 131 5.77 -16.93 -5.65
CA ILE A 131 6.75 -15.85 -5.50
C ILE A 131 8.18 -16.38 -5.70
N GLU A 132 8.56 -17.45 -4.99
CA GLU A 132 9.90 -18.04 -5.08
C GLU A 132 10.26 -18.51 -6.51
N SER A 133 9.27 -18.93 -7.29
CA SER A 133 9.44 -19.31 -8.70
C SER A 133 9.48 -18.12 -9.68
N GLY A 134 9.28 -16.89 -9.20
CA GLY A 134 9.19 -15.68 -10.03
C GLY A 134 7.91 -15.57 -10.87
N TRP A 135 6.92 -16.45 -10.66
CA TRP A 135 5.69 -16.44 -11.46
C TRP A 135 4.86 -15.17 -11.21
N VAL A 136 4.70 -14.77 -9.96
CA VAL A 136 3.93 -13.55 -9.60
C VAL A 136 4.56 -12.31 -10.23
N GLN A 137 5.89 -12.19 -10.14
CA GLN A 137 6.63 -11.07 -10.71
C GLN A 137 6.46 -10.99 -12.22
N ARG A 138 6.50 -12.13 -12.92
CA ARG A 138 6.27 -12.17 -14.38
C ARG A 138 4.86 -11.72 -14.73
N GLN A 139 3.82 -12.20 -14.03
CA GLN A 139 2.44 -11.75 -14.28
C GLN A 139 2.30 -10.23 -14.15
N ILE A 140 2.92 -9.63 -13.13
CA ILE A 140 2.91 -8.18 -12.92
C ILE A 140 3.65 -7.47 -14.06
N GLN A 141 4.80 -7.98 -14.48
CA GLN A 141 5.62 -7.39 -15.54
C GLN A 141 4.92 -7.45 -16.89
N ASP A 142 4.30 -8.59 -17.24
CA ASP A 142 3.58 -8.77 -18.49
C ASP A 142 2.42 -7.75 -18.60
N VAL A 143 1.59 -7.63 -17.57
CA VAL A 143 0.50 -6.64 -17.52
C VAL A 143 1.02 -5.20 -17.57
N ALA A 144 2.13 -4.91 -16.89
CA ALA A 144 2.73 -3.58 -16.93
C ALA A 144 3.28 -3.23 -18.32
N TYR A 145 3.86 -4.21 -19.01
CA TYR A 145 4.36 -4.04 -20.36
C TYR A 145 3.22 -3.79 -21.37
N ASP A 146 2.18 -4.62 -21.33
CA ASP A 146 1.00 -4.46 -22.20
C ASP A 146 0.36 -3.08 -21.99
N ARG A 147 0.24 -2.65 -20.74
CA ARG A 147 -0.30 -1.33 -20.41
C ARG A 147 0.56 -0.18 -20.93
N GLN A 148 1.88 -0.33 -20.88
CA GLN A 148 2.79 0.66 -21.45
C GLN A 148 2.66 0.74 -22.97
N GLU A 149 2.53 -0.39 -23.64
CA GLU A 149 2.31 -0.46 -25.10
C GLU A 149 0.98 0.20 -25.51
N GLU A 150 -0.11 -0.03 -24.74
CA GLU A 150 -1.39 0.66 -24.96
C GLU A 150 -1.27 2.19 -24.84
N ILE A 151 -0.46 2.69 -23.89
CA ILE A 151 -0.23 4.13 -23.68
C ILE A 151 0.60 4.70 -24.82
N GLU A 152 1.67 4.02 -25.24
CA GLU A 152 2.57 4.47 -26.29
C GLU A 152 1.90 4.44 -27.68
N SER A 153 1.04 3.45 -27.94
CA SER A 153 0.25 3.37 -29.17
C SER A 153 -0.92 4.36 -29.20
N GLY A 154 -1.30 4.96 -28.06
CA GLY A 154 -2.46 5.83 -27.93
C GLY A 154 -3.79 5.08 -27.79
N GLU A 155 -3.79 3.77 -27.70
CA GLU A 155 -4.98 2.98 -27.40
C GLU A 155 -5.54 3.34 -26.02
N ARG A 156 -4.65 3.59 -25.06
CA ARG A 156 -4.99 4.09 -23.73
C ARG A 156 -4.58 5.55 -23.59
N VAL A 157 -5.57 6.40 -23.35
CA VAL A 157 -5.35 7.84 -23.12
C VAL A 157 -5.15 8.11 -21.64
N ILE A 158 -4.03 8.77 -21.30
CA ILE A 158 -3.77 9.38 -19.99
C ILE A 158 -3.76 10.90 -20.21
N VAL A 159 -4.81 11.55 -19.73
CA VAL A 159 -5.00 13.00 -19.92
C VAL A 159 -3.83 13.79 -19.35
N GLY A 160 -3.25 14.66 -20.17
CA GLY A 160 -2.10 15.46 -19.81
C GLY A 160 -0.75 14.77 -19.95
N VAL A 161 -0.72 13.46 -20.30
CA VAL A 161 0.52 12.67 -20.47
C VAL A 161 0.76 12.34 -21.95
N ASN A 162 -0.14 11.58 -22.58
CA ASN A 162 -0.03 11.21 -23.98
C ASN A 162 -1.09 11.87 -24.89
N GLU A 163 -2.11 12.49 -24.28
CA GLU A 163 -3.14 13.26 -24.99
C GLU A 163 -3.52 14.48 -24.14
N TYR A 164 -4.05 15.53 -24.74
CA TYR A 164 -4.42 16.81 -24.09
C TYR A 164 -3.25 17.44 -23.31
N THR A 165 -2.06 17.31 -23.87
CA THR A 165 -0.84 17.90 -23.31
C THR A 165 -0.86 19.44 -23.43
N VAL A 166 -0.27 20.14 -22.47
CA VAL A 166 -0.01 21.57 -22.55
C VAL A 166 1.49 21.81 -22.37
N GLU A 167 2.02 22.87 -23.01
CA GLU A 167 3.34 23.37 -22.64
C GLU A 167 3.19 23.98 -21.24
N GLU A 168 3.62 23.26 -20.23
CA GLU A 168 3.65 23.77 -18.86
C GLU A 168 4.78 24.79 -18.76
N ASP A 169 4.46 26.04 -18.41
CA ASP A 169 5.45 26.97 -17.91
C ASP A 169 6.10 26.31 -16.69
N ALA A 170 7.41 26.29 -16.63
CA ALA A 170 8.21 25.62 -15.59
C ALA A 170 8.01 26.29 -14.19
N GLN A 171 6.78 26.35 -13.71
CA GLN A 171 6.52 26.53 -12.30
C GLN A 171 6.80 25.21 -11.63
N GLU A 172 7.94 25.13 -10.98
CA GLU A 172 8.23 24.01 -10.10
C GLU A 172 7.11 23.92 -9.04
N PRO A 173 6.42 22.79 -8.96
CA PRO A 173 5.38 22.63 -7.95
C PRO A 173 6.02 22.77 -6.56
N ASP A 174 5.29 23.37 -5.63
CA ASP A 174 5.68 23.38 -4.22
C ASP A 174 5.63 21.92 -3.71
N ILE A 175 6.80 21.35 -3.45
CA ILE A 175 6.95 19.96 -2.99
C ILE A 175 7.54 19.95 -1.58
N GLU A 176 7.12 18.97 -0.77
CA GLU A 176 7.66 18.77 0.57
C GLU A 176 9.00 18.05 0.46
N GLU A 177 10.06 18.71 0.89
CA GLU A 177 11.39 18.15 0.96
C GLU A 177 11.85 18.05 2.43
N VAL A 178 12.53 16.94 2.75
CA VAL A 178 13.18 16.81 4.05
C VAL A 178 14.41 17.74 4.05
N SER A 179 14.36 18.77 4.89
CA SER A 179 15.44 19.74 4.97
C SER A 179 16.69 19.15 5.66
N GLU A 180 17.87 19.62 5.26
CA GLU A 180 19.13 19.27 5.93
C GLU A 180 19.07 19.51 7.46
N GLN A 181 18.34 20.54 7.89
CA GLN A 181 18.15 20.83 9.31
C GLN A 181 17.32 19.76 10.04
N GLN A 182 16.29 19.21 9.39
CA GLN A 182 15.49 18.12 9.95
C GLN A 182 16.32 16.84 10.07
N GLU A 183 17.10 16.51 9.05
CA GLU A 183 18.02 15.38 9.05
C GLU A 183 19.05 15.52 10.16
N GLN A 184 19.74 16.67 10.24
CA GLN A 184 20.75 16.94 11.25
C GLN A 184 20.17 16.87 12.67
N SER A 185 18.98 17.44 12.89
CA SER A 185 18.28 17.36 14.17
C SER A 185 17.98 15.93 14.61
N GLN A 186 17.61 15.07 13.65
CA GLN A 186 17.36 13.64 13.91
C GLN A 186 18.65 12.89 14.23
N ILE A 187 19.74 13.19 13.53
CA ILE A 187 21.08 12.63 13.82
C ILE A 187 21.53 12.99 15.23
N GLU A 188 21.48 14.27 15.58
CA GLU A 188 21.84 14.76 16.93
C GLU A 188 21.02 14.10 18.03
N ARG A 189 19.69 13.92 17.81
CA ARG A 189 18.83 13.20 18.72
C ARG A 189 19.24 11.74 18.91
N LEU A 190 19.58 11.06 17.83
CA LEU A 190 20.03 9.67 17.86
C LEU A 190 21.36 9.54 18.60
N GLU A 191 22.31 10.45 18.36
CA GLU A 191 23.59 10.49 19.05
C GLU A 191 23.41 10.74 20.56
N SER A 192 22.51 11.66 20.96
CA SER A 192 22.17 11.89 22.37
C SER A 192 21.62 10.64 23.04
N VAL A 193 20.67 9.95 22.41
CA VAL A 193 20.11 8.69 22.92
C VAL A 193 21.20 7.64 23.11
N ARG A 194 22.12 7.49 22.15
CA ARG A 194 23.23 6.54 22.25
C ARG A 194 24.23 6.90 23.34
N ALA A 195 24.45 8.19 23.58
CA ALA A 195 25.37 8.66 24.62
C ALA A 195 24.80 8.52 26.04
N GLU A 196 23.48 8.54 26.18
CA GLU A 196 22.79 8.53 27.48
C GLU A 196 22.31 7.14 27.91
N ARG A 197 22.15 6.21 26.98
CA ARG A 197 21.70 4.84 27.26
C ARG A 197 22.80 4.02 27.94
N ASP A 198 22.38 2.92 28.60
CA ASP A 198 23.29 1.91 29.11
C ASP A 198 23.59 0.88 27.98
N ASP A 199 24.81 0.90 27.47
CA ASP A 199 25.20 0.01 26.36
C ASP A 199 25.28 -1.48 26.81
N GLU A 200 25.54 -1.78 28.11
CA GLU A 200 25.55 -3.16 28.62
C GLU A 200 24.12 -3.74 28.59
N ASP A 201 23.10 -2.94 28.96
CA ASP A 201 21.70 -3.33 28.89
C ASP A 201 21.24 -3.55 27.44
N VAL A 202 21.69 -2.69 26.50
CA VAL A 202 21.38 -2.85 25.07
C VAL A 202 21.99 -4.11 24.52
N GLU A 203 23.28 -4.37 24.79
CA GLU A 203 23.99 -5.55 24.31
C GLU A 203 23.36 -6.83 24.86
N ALA A 204 22.98 -6.85 26.13
CA ALA A 204 22.30 -7.98 26.76
C ALA A 204 20.92 -8.24 26.12
N ALA A 205 20.14 -7.19 25.85
CA ALA A 205 18.83 -7.33 25.23
C ALA A 205 18.91 -7.79 23.76
N LEU A 206 19.88 -7.29 22.97
CA LEU A 206 20.11 -7.70 21.58
C LEU A 206 20.61 -9.14 21.54
N SER A 207 21.50 -9.56 22.45
CA SER A 207 21.96 -10.95 22.55
C SER A 207 20.79 -11.90 22.85
N ALA A 208 19.94 -11.54 23.83
CA ALA A 208 18.75 -12.32 24.14
C ALA A 208 17.77 -12.42 22.95
N LEU A 209 17.63 -11.35 22.16
CA LEU A 209 16.84 -11.36 20.94
C LEU A 209 17.42 -12.30 19.89
N SER A 210 18.75 -12.29 19.67
CA SER A 210 19.43 -13.19 18.74
C SER A 210 19.28 -14.65 19.16
N ASP A 211 19.46 -14.96 20.45
CA ASP A 211 19.29 -16.32 20.97
C ASP A 211 17.85 -16.82 20.78
N ALA A 212 16.86 -15.98 21.04
CA ALA A 212 15.45 -16.31 20.81
C ALA A 212 15.13 -16.49 19.31
N ALA A 213 15.78 -15.72 18.44
CA ALA A 213 15.60 -15.80 16.99
C ALA A 213 16.17 -17.10 16.38
N ASP A 214 17.18 -17.70 16.98
CA ASP A 214 17.72 -19.01 16.59
C ASP A 214 16.78 -20.17 17.02
N GLY A 215 15.75 -19.89 17.82
CA GLY A 215 14.78 -20.85 18.33
C GLY A 215 13.39 -20.72 17.69
N GLU A 216 12.37 -21.13 18.45
CA GLU A 216 10.95 -21.06 18.05
C GLU A 216 10.15 -20.09 18.96
N GLU A 217 10.82 -19.26 19.72
CA GLU A 217 10.18 -18.37 20.68
C GLU A 217 9.49 -17.17 20.00
N ASN A 218 8.51 -16.60 20.69
CA ASN A 218 7.90 -15.35 20.25
C ASN A 218 8.89 -14.19 20.47
N LEU A 219 9.35 -13.58 19.40
CA LEU A 219 10.36 -12.52 19.43
C LEU A 219 9.84 -11.17 19.98
N MET A 220 8.52 -10.96 20.01
CA MET A 220 7.96 -9.66 20.44
C MET A 220 8.36 -9.21 21.84
N PRO A 221 8.39 -10.08 22.88
CA PRO A 221 8.89 -9.69 24.20
C PRO A 221 10.34 -9.20 24.17
N TYR A 222 11.22 -9.88 23.46
CA TYR A 222 12.65 -9.53 23.33
C TYR A 222 12.86 -8.23 22.57
N ILE A 223 12.09 -8.00 21.50
CA ILE A 223 12.09 -6.71 20.78
C ILE A 223 11.64 -5.58 21.71
N VAL A 224 10.59 -5.78 22.50
CA VAL A 224 10.11 -4.78 23.46
C VAL A 224 11.17 -4.47 24.52
N ASP A 225 11.89 -5.47 25.01
CA ASP A 225 12.94 -5.25 26.00
C ASP A 225 14.16 -4.54 25.38
N ALA A 226 14.53 -4.85 24.14
CA ALA A 226 15.55 -4.11 23.40
C ALA A 226 15.16 -2.63 23.19
N VAL A 227 13.89 -2.35 22.85
CA VAL A 227 13.36 -0.99 22.72
C VAL A 227 13.39 -0.25 24.05
N LYS A 228 13.06 -0.90 25.19
CA LYS A 228 13.16 -0.31 26.53
C LYS A 228 14.59 0.02 26.95
N ALA A 229 15.55 -0.79 26.49
CA ALA A 229 16.98 -0.52 26.67
C ALA A 229 17.50 0.58 25.72
N TYR A 230 16.65 1.17 24.87
CA TYR A 230 17.01 2.15 23.86
C TYR A 230 17.90 1.61 22.72
N ALA A 231 17.79 0.33 22.40
CA ALA A 231 18.32 -0.18 21.14
C ALA A 231 17.61 0.50 19.96
N THR A 232 18.37 0.88 18.94
CA THR A 232 17.81 1.49 17.72
C THR A 232 17.16 0.45 16.82
N THR A 233 16.28 0.89 15.94
CA THR A 233 15.68 0.00 14.93
C THR A 233 16.74 -0.72 14.10
N GLY A 234 17.83 -0.01 13.75
CA GLY A 234 18.96 -0.61 13.01
C GLY A 234 19.61 -1.75 13.79
N GLU A 235 19.94 -1.54 15.06
CA GLU A 235 20.59 -2.55 15.91
C GLU A 235 19.69 -3.79 16.10
N ILE A 236 18.37 -3.59 16.30
CA ILE A 236 17.40 -4.70 16.39
C ILE A 236 17.31 -5.46 15.05
N CYS A 237 17.25 -4.74 13.93
CA CYS A 237 17.20 -5.37 12.60
C CYS A 237 18.50 -6.08 12.26
N ASP A 238 19.66 -5.57 12.66
CA ASP A 238 20.95 -6.19 12.44
C ASP A 238 21.06 -7.52 13.23
N ALA A 239 20.66 -7.53 14.50
CA ALA A 239 20.61 -8.74 15.31
C ALA A 239 19.71 -9.83 14.68
N LEU A 240 18.57 -9.46 14.12
CA LEU A 240 17.70 -10.39 13.41
C LEU A 240 18.26 -10.81 12.04
N ARG A 241 18.93 -9.90 11.33
CA ARG A 241 19.56 -10.18 10.04
C ARG A 241 20.70 -11.18 10.16
N ASP A 242 21.46 -11.10 11.22
CA ASP A 242 22.56 -12.03 11.49
C ASP A 242 22.06 -13.48 11.65
N VAL A 243 20.86 -13.67 12.18
CA VAL A 243 20.23 -14.99 12.35
C VAL A 243 19.48 -15.45 11.10
N PHE A 244 18.63 -14.58 10.52
CA PHE A 244 17.73 -14.96 9.43
C PHE A 244 18.33 -14.73 8.04
N GLY A 245 19.36 -13.92 7.91
CA GLY A 245 19.86 -13.43 6.64
C GLY A 245 18.90 -12.43 5.99
N GLU A 246 19.19 -12.09 4.73
CA GLU A 246 18.35 -11.22 3.91
C GLU A 246 17.75 -11.99 2.73
N TYR A 247 16.46 -11.78 2.50
CA TYR A 247 15.83 -12.30 1.31
C TYR A 247 16.26 -11.48 0.09
N GLN A 248 16.89 -12.12 -0.87
CA GLN A 248 17.16 -11.54 -2.17
C GLN A 248 16.19 -12.14 -3.20
N PRO A 249 15.29 -11.34 -3.80
CA PRO A 249 14.44 -11.83 -4.87
C PRO A 249 15.34 -12.35 -6.00
N GLY A 250 15.08 -13.57 -6.47
CA GLY A 250 15.71 -14.07 -7.67
C GLY A 250 15.46 -13.12 -8.83
N ALA A 251 16.47 -12.88 -9.67
CA ALA A 251 16.24 -12.14 -10.90
C ALA A 251 15.10 -12.81 -11.68
N ALA A 252 14.01 -12.10 -11.92
CA ALA A 252 13.00 -12.54 -12.85
C ALA A 252 13.66 -12.61 -14.24
N MET A 253 13.98 -13.82 -14.69
CA MET A 253 14.48 -14.07 -16.06
C MET A 253 13.29 -14.24 -16.99
#